data_7190a548c49b252bec474ecf8e09acfe
#
_entry.id   7190a548c49b252bec474ecf8e09acfe
#
_cell.length_a   1.000
_cell.length_b   1.000
_cell.length_c   1.000
_cell.angle_alpha   90.00
_cell.angle_beta   90.00
_cell.angle_gamma   90.00
#
_symmetry.space_group_name_H-M   'P 1'
#
loop_
_entity.id
_entity.type
_entity.pdbx_description
1 polymer ?
#
loop_
_entity_poly.entity_id
_entity_poly.type
_entity_poly.pdbx_seq_one_letter_code
_entity_poly.pdbx_strand_id
1 'polypeptide(L)'
;GMALGVNMVAAVAGSFLGLLIGGVLSEWHWQAIFWVGVPIGLAGTVWSLRSLREIGVRTPGKLDWAGTLTFGVGLTVLLIGITYGIQPYGDSTTGWSNPVVLGAIAAGLLLLVVFCVVELRVAQPMVNVRLFRSAAFGMGNVAGLMSSMGRGGLQFMLIIWLQGIWLPLRGYDFESTPLWAAIYMLPITIGFLLAGPVAGWLSDRYGARPLTVGGMALMAASFIALVMIPVDFHYWVFALLIFLNGVGGGIFTAPNTAAIMSSVPPSERGAASGVRATFFNAGSSLSIGIFFSLMIVGLANTLPAALSSGLQQQGVSADVAQQVAELPPVGSLFAAFLGYNPIAELLEPYHALQQPGVNAEVLTGKTFFPHLIIEPFHSGLVVVFVAAAAMMVIGLIASLFNPGRYAEDPERN
;
A
#
# COMPACT_ATOMS: atom_id res chain seq x y z
N GLY A 1 -4.77 -5.94 24.78
CA GLY A 1 -4.54 -4.75 23.93
C GLY A 1 -3.11 -4.24 24.03
N MET A 2 -2.62 -3.94 25.23
CA MET A 2 -1.29 -3.33 25.44
C MET A 2 -0.14 -4.18 24.85
N ALA A 3 -0.10 -5.49 25.09
CA ALA A 3 0.92 -6.39 24.54
C ALA A 3 0.91 -6.42 23.00
N LEU A 4 -0.27 -6.42 22.37
CA LEU A 4 -0.41 -6.31 20.92
C LEU A 4 0.03 -4.94 20.42
N GLY A 5 -0.25 -3.86 21.16
CA GLY A 5 0.23 -2.52 20.85
C GLY A 5 1.76 -2.44 20.82
N VAL A 6 2.44 -3.01 21.82
CA VAL A 6 3.92 -3.06 21.88
C VAL A 6 4.49 -3.88 20.73
N ASN A 7 3.90 -5.03 20.41
CA ASN A 7 4.33 -5.84 19.26
C ASN A 7 4.19 -5.06 17.93
N MET A 8 3.09 -4.32 17.75
CA MET A 8 2.89 -3.47 16.57
C MET A 8 3.93 -2.34 16.49
N VAL A 9 4.27 -1.72 17.63
CA VAL A 9 5.36 -0.72 17.68
C VAL A 9 6.67 -1.32 17.22
N ALA A 10 7.03 -2.51 17.69
CA ALA A 10 8.27 -3.19 17.29
C ALA A 10 8.28 -3.48 15.78
N ALA A 11 7.17 -3.96 15.22
CA ALA A 11 7.05 -4.25 13.79
C ALA A 11 7.18 -2.98 12.92
N VAL A 12 6.50 -1.90 13.31
CA VAL A 12 6.54 -0.63 12.56
C VAL A 12 7.88 0.08 12.73
N ALA A 13 8.46 0.07 13.93
CA ALA A 13 9.79 0.60 14.16
C ALA A 13 10.85 -0.14 13.35
N GLY A 14 10.74 -1.48 13.27
CA GLY A 14 11.62 -2.30 12.42
C GLY A 14 11.48 -1.98 10.94
N SER A 15 10.26 -1.82 10.45
CA SER A 15 10.01 -1.41 9.04
C SER A 15 10.58 -0.02 8.75
N PHE A 16 10.45 0.90 9.69
CA PHE A 16 10.99 2.24 9.55
C PHE A 16 12.53 2.27 9.59
N LEU A 17 13.14 1.57 10.54
CA LEU A 17 14.60 1.41 10.58
C LEU A 17 15.12 0.76 9.30
N GLY A 18 14.39 -0.24 8.78
CA GLY A 18 14.70 -0.87 7.51
C GLY A 18 14.70 0.12 6.34
N LEU A 19 13.72 1.04 6.30
CA LEU A 19 13.64 2.07 5.26
C LEU A 19 14.81 3.07 5.35
N LEU A 20 15.15 3.54 6.55
CA LEU A 20 16.29 4.44 6.77
C LEU A 20 17.62 3.77 6.45
N ILE A 21 17.84 2.56 6.96
CA ILE A 21 19.06 1.79 6.70
C ILE A 21 19.16 1.47 5.21
N GLY A 22 18.04 1.10 4.58
CA GLY A 22 17.97 0.87 3.14
C GLY A 22 18.32 2.11 2.33
N GLY A 23 17.83 3.30 2.73
CA GLY A 23 18.15 4.57 2.09
C GLY A 23 19.65 4.90 2.18
N VAL A 24 20.24 4.80 3.36
CA VAL A 24 21.68 5.05 3.56
C VAL A 24 22.55 4.04 2.81
N LEU A 25 22.18 2.76 2.83
CA LEU A 25 22.95 1.71 2.17
C LEU A 25 22.83 1.77 0.64
N SER A 26 21.72 2.26 0.10
CA SER A 26 21.53 2.42 -1.33
C SER A 26 22.49 3.45 -1.94
N GLU A 27 22.87 4.48 -1.17
CA GLU A 27 23.89 5.46 -1.59
C GLU A 27 25.29 4.85 -1.66
N TRP A 28 25.58 3.83 -0.84
CA TRP A 28 26.88 3.18 -0.82
C TRP A 28 26.95 2.06 -1.86
N HIS A 29 26.13 1.01 -1.70
CA HIS A 29 25.97 -0.08 -2.67
C HIS A 29 24.61 -0.72 -2.49
N TRP A 30 23.79 -0.79 -3.53
CA TRP A 30 22.44 -1.35 -3.46
C TRP A 30 22.39 -2.81 -2.94
N GLN A 31 23.44 -3.62 -3.20
CA GLN A 31 23.55 -4.97 -2.68
C GLN A 31 23.70 -5.02 -1.16
N ALA A 32 24.23 -3.98 -0.52
CA ALA A 32 24.42 -3.94 0.93
C ALA A 32 23.08 -4.01 1.69
N ILE A 33 21.98 -3.57 1.07
CA ILE A 33 20.63 -3.68 1.62
C ILE A 33 20.29 -5.16 1.94
N PHE A 34 20.64 -6.08 1.03
CA PHE A 34 20.37 -7.51 1.21
C PHE A 34 21.34 -8.14 2.22
N TRP A 35 22.62 -7.74 2.21
CA TRP A 35 23.63 -8.27 3.13
C TRP A 35 23.36 -7.95 4.59
N VAL A 36 22.79 -6.78 4.90
CA VAL A 36 22.41 -6.40 6.28
C VAL A 36 21.27 -7.28 6.82
N GLY A 37 20.36 -7.71 5.96
CA GLY A 37 19.27 -8.62 6.35
C GLY A 37 19.76 -9.98 6.87
N VAL A 38 20.88 -10.49 6.37
CA VAL A 38 21.43 -11.81 6.73
C VAL A 38 21.82 -11.91 8.22
N PRO A 39 22.72 -11.03 8.76
CA PRO A 39 23.09 -11.09 10.18
C PRO A 39 21.91 -10.84 11.12
N ILE A 40 20.98 -9.94 10.75
CA ILE A 40 19.78 -9.68 11.54
C ILE A 40 18.89 -10.92 11.59
N GLY A 41 18.66 -11.58 10.45
CA GLY A 41 17.90 -12.83 10.37
C GLY A 41 18.55 -13.96 11.17
N LEU A 42 19.87 -14.12 11.08
CA LEU A 42 20.63 -15.11 11.86
C LEU A 42 20.55 -14.81 13.37
N ALA A 43 20.73 -13.56 13.78
CA ALA A 43 20.62 -13.16 15.18
C ALA A 43 19.21 -13.43 15.72
N GLY A 44 18.15 -13.08 14.94
CA GLY A 44 16.76 -13.37 15.28
C GLY A 44 16.49 -14.86 15.43
N THR A 45 17.02 -15.67 14.52
CA THR A 45 16.89 -17.13 14.57
C THR A 45 17.56 -17.72 15.83
N VAL A 46 18.81 -17.32 16.10
CA VAL A 46 19.53 -17.77 17.30
C VAL A 46 18.82 -17.33 18.58
N TRP A 47 18.31 -16.10 18.61
CA TRP A 47 17.53 -15.60 19.74
C TRP A 47 16.26 -16.40 19.94
N SER A 48 15.50 -16.65 18.89
CA SER A 48 14.26 -17.46 18.94
C SER A 48 14.53 -18.86 19.47
N LEU A 49 15.57 -19.52 18.96
CA LEU A 49 15.95 -20.88 19.42
C LEU A 49 16.34 -20.92 20.90
N ARG A 50 16.90 -19.83 21.44
CA ARG A 50 17.34 -19.78 22.85
C ARG A 50 16.25 -19.30 23.81
N SER A 51 15.38 -18.41 23.38
CA SER A 51 14.44 -17.71 24.25
C SER A 51 13.01 -18.24 24.18
N LEU A 52 12.59 -18.80 23.03
CA LEU A 52 11.25 -19.34 22.89
C LEU A 52 11.19 -20.75 23.51
N ARG A 53 10.28 -20.89 24.49
CA ARG A 53 9.88 -22.16 25.05
C ARG A 53 8.55 -22.60 24.46
N GLU A 54 8.41 -23.87 24.18
CA GLU A 54 7.19 -24.46 23.68
C GLU A 54 6.17 -24.54 24.83
N ILE A 55 5.19 -23.61 24.80
CA ILE A 55 4.14 -23.50 25.84
C ILE A 55 2.82 -24.12 25.34
N GLY A 56 2.73 -24.42 24.03
CA GLY A 56 1.51 -24.92 23.37
C GLY A 56 1.33 -26.42 23.52
N VAL A 57 0.06 -26.85 23.65
CA VAL A 57 -0.30 -28.27 23.51
C VAL A 57 -0.23 -28.61 22.02
N ARG A 58 0.68 -29.52 21.67
CA ARG A 58 0.81 -30.04 20.30
C ARG A 58 -0.41 -30.90 19.99
N THR A 59 -1.28 -30.40 19.11
CA THR A 59 -2.35 -31.20 18.52
C THR A 59 -1.81 -31.87 17.25
N PRO A 60 -1.69 -33.20 17.20
CA PRO A 60 -1.27 -33.89 15.97
C PRO A 60 -2.34 -33.63 14.90
N GLY A 61 -2.00 -32.87 13.87
CA GLY A 61 -2.86 -32.57 12.73
C GLY A 61 -2.22 -33.02 11.42
N LYS A 62 -3.02 -33.43 10.44
CA LYS A 62 -2.57 -33.64 9.07
C LYS A 62 -2.55 -32.28 8.35
N LEU A 63 -1.51 -32.07 7.57
CA LEU A 63 -1.41 -30.87 6.74
C LEU A 63 -2.50 -30.91 5.66
N ASP A 64 -3.29 -29.85 5.56
CA ASP A 64 -4.28 -29.70 4.49
C ASP A 64 -3.58 -29.19 3.20
N TRP A 65 -3.05 -30.14 2.43
CA TRP A 65 -2.42 -29.85 1.16
C TRP A 65 -3.40 -29.29 0.13
N ALA A 66 -4.66 -29.75 0.13
CA ALA A 66 -5.65 -29.27 -0.81
C ALA A 66 -6.04 -27.82 -0.54
N GLY A 67 -6.28 -27.46 0.71
CA GLY A 67 -6.52 -26.07 1.12
C GLY A 67 -5.31 -25.19 0.85
N THR A 68 -4.10 -25.63 1.23
CA THR A 68 -2.87 -24.86 1.02
C THR A 68 -2.60 -24.57 -0.46
N LEU A 69 -2.75 -25.57 -1.33
CA LEU A 69 -2.50 -25.40 -2.77
C LEU A 69 -3.57 -24.54 -3.44
N THR A 70 -4.86 -24.79 -3.16
CA THR A 70 -5.95 -24.02 -3.77
C THR A 70 -5.91 -22.56 -3.33
N PHE A 71 -5.59 -22.29 -2.07
CA PHE A 71 -5.41 -20.94 -1.55
C PHE A 71 -4.18 -20.26 -2.14
N GLY A 72 -3.00 -20.91 -2.05
CA GLY A 72 -1.73 -20.33 -2.50
C GLY A 72 -1.73 -20.04 -3.99
N VAL A 73 -2.14 -21.01 -4.82
CA VAL A 73 -2.23 -20.81 -6.27
C VAL A 73 -3.32 -19.79 -6.61
N GLY A 74 -4.51 -19.89 -5.96
CA GLY A 74 -5.61 -18.97 -6.22
C GLY A 74 -5.25 -17.52 -5.93
N LEU A 75 -4.63 -17.26 -4.77
CA LEU A 75 -4.19 -15.92 -4.40
C LEU A 75 -3.06 -15.42 -5.33
N THR A 76 -2.10 -16.28 -5.67
CA THR A 76 -0.99 -15.92 -6.58
C THR A 76 -1.51 -15.55 -7.96
N VAL A 77 -2.40 -16.36 -8.55
CA VAL A 77 -2.96 -16.10 -9.88
C VAL A 77 -3.81 -14.83 -9.86
N LEU A 78 -4.58 -14.59 -8.81
CA LEU A 78 -5.35 -13.36 -8.62
C LEU A 78 -4.43 -12.13 -8.57
N LEU A 79 -3.37 -12.17 -7.77
CA LEU A 79 -2.42 -11.07 -7.62
C LEU A 79 -1.66 -10.81 -8.94
N ILE A 80 -1.27 -11.86 -9.66
CA ILE A 80 -0.66 -11.73 -11.00
C ILE A 80 -1.63 -11.03 -11.93
N GLY A 81 -2.90 -11.49 -12.01
CA GLY A 81 -3.91 -10.86 -12.86
C GLY A 81 -4.07 -9.37 -12.58
N ILE A 82 -4.17 -8.99 -11.31
CA ILE A 82 -4.30 -7.57 -10.90
C ILE A 82 -3.02 -6.78 -11.25
N THR A 83 -1.84 -7.35 -11.05
CA THR A 83 -0.57 -6.69 -11.36
C THR A 83 -0.42 -6.46 -12.87
N TYR A 84 -0.78 -7.44 -13.69
CA TYR A 84 -0.75 -7.28 -15.16
C TYR A 84 -1.86 -6.35 -15.69
N GLY A 85 -2.93 -6.14 -14.92
CA GLY A 85 -3.97 -5.17 -15.23
C GLY A 85 -3.48 -3.70 -15.27
N ILE A 86 -2.31 -3.41 -14.72
CA ILE A 86 -1.68 -2.09 -14.78
C ILE A 86 -1.09 -1.79 -16.16
N GLN A 87 -0.67 -2.82 -16.91
CA GLN A 87 0.01 -2.66 -18.19
C GLN A 87 -0.97 -2.30 -19.31
N PRO A 88 -0.59 -1.43 -20.25
CA PRO A 88 -1.44 -1.09 -21.40
C PRO A 88 -1.80 -2.33 -22.23
N TYR A 89 -3.01 -2.34 -22.79
CA TYR A 89 -3.46 -3.40 -23.68
C TYR A 89 -4.29 -2.83 -24.83
N GLY A 90 -3.87 -3.07 -26.09
CA GLY A 90 -4.49 -2.46 -27.26
C GLY A 90 -4.43 -0.93 -27.17
N ASP A 91 -5.56 -0.27 -27.44
CA ASP A 91 -5.69 1.19 -27.36
C ASP A 91 -6.00 1.69 -25.93
N SER A 92 -6.09 0.78 -24.96
CA SER A 92 -6.41 1.15 -23.57
C SER A 92 -5.14 1.44 -22.77
N THR A 93 -5.20 2.48 -21.93
CA THR A 93 -4.09 2.87 -21.03
C THR A 93 -3.81 1.86 -19.93
N THR A 94 -4.72 0.89 -19.71
CA THR A 94 -4.60 -0.19 -18.73
C THR A 94 -5.01 -1.53 -19.35
N GLY A 95 -4.58 -2.64 -18.75
CA GLY A 95 -4.85 -4.01 -19.21
C GLY A 95 -6.11 -4.66 -18.64
N TRP A 96 -7.00 -3.91 -17.99
CA TRP A 96 -8.21 -4.47 -17.38
C TRP A 96 -9.19 -5.09 -18.40
N SER A 97 -9.10 -4.73 -19.67
CA SER A 97 -9.85 -5.35 -20.77
C SER A 97 -9.14 -6.54 -21.42
N ASN A 98 -7.90 -6.86 -21.02
CA ASN A 98 -7.13 -7.97 -21.56
C ASN A 98 -7.77 -9.31 -21.16
N PRO A 99 -8.12 -10.20 -22.10
CA PRO A 99 -8.71 -11.50 -21.80
C PRO A 99 -7.84 -12.38 -20.89
N VAL A 100 -6.50 -12.26 -20.97
CA VAL A 100 -5.58 -13.01 -20.10
C VAL A 100 -5.66 -12.51 -18.67
N VAL A 101 -5.73 -11.18 -18.46
CA VAL A 101 -5.91 -10.56 -17.14
C VAL A 101 -7.24 -10.96 -16.53
N LEU A 102 -8.32 -10.83 -17.29
CA LEU A 102 -9.67 -11.26 -16.85
C LEU A 102 -9.72 -12.76 -16.54
N GLY A 103 -9.09 -13.58 -17.40
CA GLY A 103 -8.97 -15.03 -17.18
C GLY A 103 -8.20 -15.37 -15.90
N ALA A 104 -7.09 -14.67 -15.63
CA ALA A 104 -6.31 -14.86 -14.41
C ALA A 104 -7.11 -14.44 -13.16
N ILE A 105 -7.78 -13.31 -13.21
CA ILE A 105 -8.63 -12.85 -12.11
C ILE A 105 -9.77 -13.83 -11.85
N ALA A 106 -10.47 -14.28 -12.92
CA ALA A 106 -11.56 -15.25 -12.79
C ALA A 106 -11.07 -16.60 -12.25
N ALA A 107 -9.93 -17.10 -12.76
CA ALA A 107 -9.33 -18.35 -12.29
C ALA A 107 -8.87 -18.25 -10.82
N GLY A 108 -8.24 -17.13 -10.45
CA GLY A 108 -7.84 -16.87 -9.06
C GLY A 108 -9.02 -16.84 -8.10
N LEU A 109 -10.09 -16.12 -8.46
CA LEU A 109 -11.34 -16.08 -7.67
C LEU A 109 -12.00 -17.45 -7.58
N LEU A 110 -12.06 -18.19 -8.69
CA LEU A 110 -12.62 -19.55 -8.71
C LEU A 110 -11.84 -20.48 -7.78
N LEU A 111 -10.50 -20.44 -7.81
CA LEU A 111 -9.66 -21.23 -6.91
C LEU A 111 -9.87 -20.85 -5.44
N LEU A 112 -10.09 -19.57 -5.11
CA LEU A 112 -10.41 -19.14 -3.75
C LEU A 112 -11.81 -19.62 -3.31
N VAL A 113 -12.76 -19.68 -4.24
CA VAL A 113 -14.08 -20.30 -3.96
C VAL A 113 -13.92 -21.81 -3.73
N VAL A 114 -13.15 -22.50 -4.57
CA VAL A 114 -12.82 -23.92 -4.39
C VAL A 114 -12.13 -24.14 -3.04
N PHE A 115 -11.19 -23.30 -2.65
CA PHE A 115 -10.59 -23.30 -1.33
C PHE A 115 -11.65 -23.25 -0.22
N CYS A 116 -12.57 -22.30 -0.28
CA CYS A 116 -13.64 -22.22 0.72
C CYS A 116 -14.48 -23.51 0.79
N VAL A 117 -14.79 -24.13 -0.36
CA VAL A 117 -15.53 -25.39 -0.42
C VAL A 117 -14.72 -26.55 0.17
N VAL A 118 -13.43 -26.61 -0.11
CA VAL A 118 -12.50 -27.62 0.43
C VAL A 118 -12.46 -27.49 1.95
N GLU A 119 -12.21 -26.30 2.47
CA GLU A 119 -12.12 -26.01 3.91
C GLU A 119 -13.43 -26.35 4.68
N LEU A 120 -14.57 -26.25 4.03
CA LEU A 120 -15.86 -26.63 4.62
C LEU A 120 -16.05 -28.15 4.71
N ARG A 121 -15.29 -28.95 3.91
CA ARG A 121 -15.44 -30.41 3.80
C ARG A 121 -14.33 -31.21 4.49
N VAL A 122 -13.15 -30.61 4.64
CA VAL A 122 -12.00 -31.27 5.27
C VAL A 122 -12.21 -31.37 6.79
N ALA A 123 -11.82 -32.51 7.38
CA ALA A 123 -11.97 -32.75 8.83
C ALA A 123 -11.03 -31.87 9.69
N GLN A 124 -9.87 -31.50 9.16
CA GLN A 124 -8.89 -30.62 9.82
C GLN A 124 -8.52 -29.48 8.85
N PRO A 125 -9.37 -28.46 8.73
CA PRO A 125 -9.14 -27.36 7.81
C PRO A 125 -7.96 -26.49 8.28
N MET A 126 -7.20 -25.95 7.31
CA MET A 126 -6.15 -24.96 7.57
C MET A 126 -6.77 -23.69 8.16
N VAL A 127 -7.92 -23.30 7.64
CA VAL A 127 -8.70 -22.15 8.08
C VAL A 127 -10.15 -22.56 8.31
N ASN A 128 -10.62 -22.44 9.52
CA ASN A 128 -12.05 -22.66 9.79
C ASN A 128 -12.89 -21.51 9.21
N VAL A 129 -13.36 -21.68 7.96
CA VAL A 129 -14.19 -20.67 7.25
C VAL A 129 -15.46 -20.32 8.04
N ARG A 130 -15.92 -21.20 8.95
CA ARG A 130 -17.08 -20.92 9.81
C ARG A 130 -16.85 -19.77 10.78
N LEU A 131 -15.58 -19.38 11.05
CA LEU A 131 -15.24 -18.20 11.85
C LEU A 131 -15.82 -16.91 11.23
N PHE A 132 -15.97 -16.85 9.91
CA PHE A 132 -16.58 -15.69 9.24
C PHE A 132 -18.08 -15.51 9.53
N ARG A 133 -18.73 -16.48 10.17
CA ARG A 133 -20.09 -16.31 10.71
C ARG A 133 -20.12 -15.36 11.90
N SER A 134 -19.01 -15.22 12.62
CA SER A 134 -18.87 -14.18 13.64
C SER A 134 -18.70 -12.83 12.95
N ALA A 135 -19.63 -11.91 13.20
CA ALA A 135 -19.54 -10.56 12.66
C ALA A 135 -18.26 -9.85 13.12
N ALA A 136 -17.81 -10.08 14.35
CA ALA A 136 -16.56 -9.51 14.86
C ALA A 136 -15.33 -9.99 14.07
N PHE A 137 -15.27 -11.29 13.73
CA PHE A 137 -14.21 -11.85 12.92
C PHE A 137 -14.28 -11.36 11.47
N GLY A 138 -15.44 -11.51 10.82
CA GLY A 138 -15.61 -11.15 9.40
C GLY A 138 -15.42 -9.66 9.16
N MET A 139 -16.16 -8.82 9.88
CA MET A 139 -16.09 -7.35 9.71
C MET A 139 -14.74 -6.79 10.16
N GLY A 140 -14.13 -7.36 11.21
CA GLY A 140 -12.78 -7.00 11.64
C GLY A 140 -11.73 -7.25 10.56
N ASN A 141 -11.81 -8.39 9.84
CA ASN A 141 -10.90 -8.69 8.74
C ASN A 141 -11.16 -7.81 7.51
N VAL A 142 -12.43 -7.51 7.17
CA VAL A 142 -12.79 -6.56 6.10
C VAL A 142 -12.25 -5.16 6.42
N ALA A 143 -12.47 -4.66 7.64
CA ALA A 143 -11.92 -3.38 8.06
C ALA A 143 -10.38 -3.37 8.02
N GLY A 144 -9.74 -4.47 8.44
CA GLY A 144 -8.28 -4.66 8.34
C GLY A 144 -7.77 -4.64 6.90
N LEU A 145 -8.48 -5.30 5.98
CA LEU A 145 -8.19 -5.27 4.54
C LEU A 145 -8.27 -3.85 3.98
N MET A 146 -9.35 -3.13 4.25
CA MET A 146 -9.52 -1.74 3.79
C MET A 146 -8.43 -0.82 4.35
N SER A 147 -8.10 -0.95 5.64
CA SER A 147 -7.01 -0.19 6.27
C SER A 147 -5.65 -0.49 5.65
N SER A 148 -5.33 -1.76 5.38
CA SER A 148 -4.06 -2.15 4.78
C SER A 148 -3.94 -1.69 3.33
N MET A 149 -5.04 -1.75 2.57
CA MET A 149 -5.09 -1.22 1.20
C MET A 149 -4.84 0.29 1.18
N GLY A 150 -5.54 1.07 2.01
CA GLY A 150 -5.35 2.51 2.05
C GLY A 150 -3.93 2.90 2.45
N ARG A 151 -3.35 2.24 3.45
CA ARG A 151 -1.98 2.53 3.90
C ARG A 151 -0.92 2.13 2.88
N GLY A 152 -1.01 0.93 2.33
CA GLY A 152 -0.05 0.44 1.33
C GLY A 152 -0.03 1.32 0.10
N GLY A 153 -1.21 1.66 -0.43
CA GLY A 153 -1.35 2.54 -1.57
C GLY A 153 -0.87 3.96 -1.31
N LEU A 154 -1.25 4.54 -0.15
CA LEU A 154 -0.77 5.87 0.25
C LEU A 154 0.76 5.91 0.31
N GLN A 155 1.36 4.97 1.03
CA GLN A 155 2.81 4.94 1.21
C GLN A 155 3.53 4.83 -0.13
N PHE A 156 3.06 3.97 -1.03
CA PHE A 156 3.66 3.77 -2.33
C PHE A 156 3.54 5.02 -3.22
N MET A 157 2.34 5.60 -3.30
CA MET A 157 2.11 6.81 -4.11
C MET A 157 2.85 8.04 -3.59
N LEU A 158 2.93 8.21 -2.27
CA LEU A 158 3.68 9.32 -1.68
C LEU A 158 5.19 9.19 -1.90
N ILE A 159 5.72 7.96 -1.88
CA ILE A 159 7.14 7.73 -2.21
C ILE A 159 7.41 8.17 -3.64
N ILE A 160 6.61 7.73 -4.62
CA ILE A 160 6.79 8.13 -6.02
C ILE A 160 6.70 9.65 -6.17
N TRP A 161 5.72 10.27 -5.54
CA TRP A 161 5.54 11.72 -5.62
C TRP A 161 6.70 12.50 -5.02
N LEU A 162 7.14 12.12 -3.82
CA LEU A 162 8.24 12.79 -3.15
C LEU A 162 9.56 12.59 -3.92
N GLN A 163 9.89 11.36 -4.32
CA GLN A 163 11.14 11.06 -5.00
C GLN A 163 11.19 11.58 -6.44
N GLY A 164 10.10 11.40 -7.19
CA GLY A 164 10.07 11.70 -8.61
C GLY A 164 9.78 13.16 -8.96
N ILE A 165 9.10 13.88 -8.08
CA ILE A 165 8.61 15.22 -8.41
C ILE A 165 8.96 16.24 -7.34
N TRP A 166 8.51 16.06 -6.10
CA TRP A 166 8.54 17.11 -5.09
C TRP A 166 9.96 17.46 -4.62
N LEU A 167 10.81 16.46 -4.38
CA LEU A 167 12.21 16.67 -3.96
C LEU A 167 13.09 17.21 -5.08
N PRO A 168 13.07 16.64 -6.31
CA PRO A 168 13.85 17.20 -7.43
C PRO A 168 13.54 18.67 -7.72
N LEU A 169 12.25 19.07 -7.66
CA LEU A 169 11.84 20.46 -7.85
C LEU A 169 12.33 21.41 -6.74
N ARG A 170 12.78 20.88 -5.60
CA ARG A 170 13.38 21.64 -4.48
C ARG A 170 14.89 21.55 -4.42
N GLY A 171 15.51 21.05 -5.50
CA GLY A 171 16.97 21.02 -5.66
C GLY A 171 17.68 19.84 -5.00
N TYR A 172 16.92 18.78 -4.60
CA TYR A 172 17.53 17.55 -4.14
C TYR A 172 18.04 16.73 -5.32
N ASP A 173 19.26 16.22 -5.21
CA ASP A 173 19.79 15.26 -6.18
C ASP A 173 19.02 13.96 -6.10
N PHE A 174 18.73 13.38 -7.27
CA PHE A 174 17.88 12.18 -7.36
C PHE A 174 18.41 11.01 -6.52
N GLU A 175 19.73 10.81 -6.47
CA GLU A 175 20.38 9.75 -5.67
C GLU A 175 20.06 9.86 -4.18
N SER A 176 19.86 11.08 -3.66
CA SER A 176 19.50 11.33 -2.26
C SER A 176 17.99 11.30 -1.97
N THR A 177 17.15 11.34 -3.02
CA THR A 177 15.69 11.42 -2.83
C THR A 177 15.07 10.23 -2.08
N PRO A 178 15.56 8.97 -2.17
CA PRO A 178 15.02 7.87 -1.38
C PRO A 178 15.14 8.09 0.12
N LEU A 179 16.29 8.57 0.59
CA LEU A 179 16.54 8.89 2.00
C LEU A 179 15.65 10.06 2.45
N TRP A 180 15.63 11.14 1.68
CA TRP A 180 14.82 12.31 2.04
C TRP A 180 13.31 12.02 2.00
N ALA A 181 12.84 11.24 1.04
CA ALA A 181 11.44 10.81 1.02
C ALA A 181 11.09 10.01 2.29
N ALA A 182 11.97 9.11 2.74
CA ALA A 182 11.78 8.38 3.99
C ALA A 182 11.69 9.34 5.19
N ILE A 183 12.56 10.36 5.26
CA ILE A 183 12.56 11.38 6.32
C ILE A 183 11.26 12.20 6.27
N TYR A 184 10.84 12.65 5.09
CA TYR A 184 9.61 13.44 4.94
C TYR A 184 8.33 12.64 5.19
N MET A 185 8.40 11.31 5.15
CA MET A 185 7.32 10.40 5.54
C MET A 185 7.34 9.98 7.02
N LEU A 186 8.33 10.42 7.82
CA LEU A 186 8.40 10.16 9.26
C LEU A 186 7.10 10.46 10.02
N PRO A 187 6.40 11.57 9.76
CA PRO A 187 5.22 11.92 10.52
C PRO A 187 4.16 10.81 10.56
N ILE A 188 3.93 10.08 9.45
CA ILE A 188 2.95 8.98 9.44
C ILE A 188 3.36 7.84 10.38
N THR A 189 4.66 7.53 10.42
CA THR A 189 5.21 6.48 11.27
C THR A 189 5.17 6.88 12.74
N ILE A 190 5.54 8.12 13.06
CA ILE A 190 5.50 8.67 14.41
C ILE A 190 4.07 8.66 14.94
N GLY A 191 3.10 9.13 14.13
CA GLY A 191 1.69 9.10 14.49
C GLY A 191 1.19 7.70 14.84
N PHE A 192 1.56 6.72 14.03
CA PHE A 192 1.20 5.32 14.25
C PHE A 192 1.84 4.75 15.53
N LEU A 193 3.14 5.00 15.74
CA LEU A 193 3.89 4.51 16.90
C LEU A 193 3.37 5.07 18.21
N LEU A 194 3.01 6.35 18.23
CA LEU A 194 2.47 7.00 19.44
C LEU A 194 1.05 6.54 19.76
N ALA A 195 0.21 6.41 18.73
CA ALA A 195 -1.19 6.09 18.90
C ALA A 195 -1.45 4.61 19.22
N GLY A 196 -0.65 3.68 18.69
CA GLY A 196 -0.87 2.25 18.84
C GLY A 196 -0.94 1.75 20.27
N PRO A 197 0.09 1.99 21.14
CA PRO A 197 0.06 1.56 22.53
C PRO A 197 -1.05 2.22 23.34
N VAL A 198 -1.27 3.52 23.12
CA VAL A 198 -2.34 4.28 23.80
C VAL A 198 -3.71 3.72 23.45
N ALA A 199 -3.96 3.45 22.17
CA ALA A 199 -5.20 2.85 21.71
C ALA A 199 -5.38 1.41 22.21
N GLY A 200 -4.30 0.63 22.28
CA GLY A 200 -4.33 -0.70 22.89
C GLY A 200 -4.79 -0.65 24.34
N TRP A 201 -4.21 0.23 25.14
CA TRP A 201 -4.60 0.43 26.54
C TRP A 201 -6.05 0.96 26.67
N LEU A 202 -6.44 1.93 25.86
CA LEU A 202 -7.81 2.45 25.84
C LEU A 202 -8.82 1.36 25.45
N SER A 203 -8.47 0.49 24.53
CA SER A 203 -9.30 -0.62 24.08
C SER A 203 -9.61 -1.61 25.19
N ASP A 204 -8.64 -1.85 26.10
CA ASP A 204 -8.85 -2.72 27.24
C ASP A 204 -9.86 -2.12 28.24
N ARG A 205 -9.98 -0.78 28.27
CA ARG A 205 -10.87 -0.05 29.20
C ARG A 205 -12.24 0.28 28.63
N TYR A 206 -12.29 0.73 27.37
CA TYR A 206 -13.52 1.25 26.73
C TYR A 206 -14.06 0.34 25.63
N GLY A 207 -13.39 -0.78 25.37
CA GLY A 207 -13.74 -1.69 24.27
C GLY A 207 -13.13 -1.27 22.94
N ALA A 208 -13.09 -2.21 21.99
CA ALA A 208 -12.41 -2.01 20.71
C ALA A 208 -13.23 -1.14 19.73
N ARG A 209 -14.57 -1.23 19.76
CA ARG A 209 -15.46 -0.63 18.75
C ARG A 209 -15.30 0.90 18.61
N PRO A 210 -15.33 1.73 19.66
CA PRO A 210 -15.21 3.18 19.50
C PRO A 210 -13.86 3.60 18.91
N LEU A 211 -12.79 2.85 19.23
CA LEU A 211 -11.45 3.11 18.73
C LEU A 211 -11.30 2.69 17.26
N THR A 212 -11.81 1.52 16.88
CA THR A 212 -11.76 1.08 15.48
C THR A 212 -12.56 2.02 14.56
N VAL A 213 -13.74 2.46 14.99
CA VAL A 213 -14.56 3.44 14.26
C VAL A 213 -13.86 4.80 14.21
N GLY A 214 -13.37 5.31 15.35
CA GLY A 214 -12.67 6.59 15.41
C GLY A 214 -11.37 6.62 14.59
N GLY A 215 -10.59 5.54 14.63
CA GLY A 215 -9.37 5.39 13.82
C GLY A 215 -9.67 5.42 12.33
N MET A 216 -10.69 4.66 11.87
CA MET A 216 -11.11 4.66 10.47
C MET A 216 -11.67 6.02 10.04
N ALA A 217 -12.45 6.68 10.88
CA ALA A 217 -12.98 8.02 10.61
C ALA A 217 -11.84 9.04 10.46
N LEU A 218 -10.83 9.00 11.33
CA LEU A 218 -9.67 9.89 11.26
C LEU A 218 -8.84 9.64 10.00
N MET A 219 -8.64 8.38 9.61
CA MET A 219 -7.97 8.03 8.34
C MET A 219 -8.77 8.55 7.13
N ALA A 220 -10.09 8.35 7.10
CA ALA A 220 -10.95 8.87 6.04
C ALA A 220 -10.87 10.39 5.94
N ALA A 221 -10.97 11.09 7.07
CA ALA A 221 -10.86 12.54 7.14
C ALA A 221 -9.50 13.05 6.66
N SER A 222 -8.41 12.36 7.02
CA SER A 222 -7.06 12.71 6.54
C SER A 222 -6.91 12.53 5.05
N PHE A 223 -7.49 11.48 4.44
CA PHE A 223 -7.49 11.31 2.98
C PHE A 223 -8.32 12.37 2.27
N ILE A 224 -9.49 12.73 2.81
CA ILE A 224 -10.31 13.82 2.25
C ILE A 224 -9.56 15.15 2.33
N ALA A 225 -8.85 15.42 3.43
CA ALA A 225 -8.03 16.61 3.55
C ALA A 225 -6.83 16.60 2.59
N LEU A 226 -6.21 15.44 2.32
CA LEU A 226 -5.16 15.29 1.31
C LEU A 226 -5.64 15.59 -0.10
N VAL A 227 -6.91 15.29 -0.44
CA VAL A 227 -7.52 15.70 -1.72
C VAL A 227 -7.53 17.22 -1.89
N MET A 228 -7.64 17.97 -0.81
CA MET A 228 -7.74 19.45 -0.83
C MET A 228 -6.37 20.16 -0.83
N ILE A 229 -5.27 19.44 -0.72
CA ILE A 229 -3.93 20.05 -0.75
C ILE A 229 -3.64 20.56 -2.17
N PRO A 230 -3.24 21.84 -2.34
CA PRO A 230 -2.83 22.38 -3.64
C PRO A 230 -1.51 21.77 -4.11
N VAL A 231 -1.21 21.91 -5.40
CA VAL A 231 0.06 21.44 -5.99
C VAL A 231 1.27 22.04 -5.29
N ASP A 232 1.23 23.35 -4.98
CA ASP A 232 2.26 24.03 -4.19
C ASP A 232 1.81 24.16 -2.74
N PHE A 233 2.10 23.11 -1.98
CA PHE A 233 1.71 23.01 -0.57
C PHE A 233 2.89 23.30 0.37
N HIS A 234 2.55 23.81 1.56
CA HIS A 234 3.49 23.89 2.65
C HIS A 234 3.70 22.51 3.29
N TYR A 235 4.94 22.06 3.37
CA TYR A 235 5.28 20.74 3.92
C TYR A 235 4.61 20.45 5.28
N TRP A 236 4.54 21.42 6.17
CA TRP A 236 3.97 21.20 7.50
C TRP A 236 2.48 20.83 7.50
N VAL A 237 1.70 21.33 6.52
CA VAL A 237 0.31 20.93 6.34
C VAL A 237 0.24 19.47 5.90
N PHE A 238 1.03 19.10 4.92
CA PHE A 238 1.15 17.72 4.46
C PHE A 238 1.62 16.80 5.59
N ALA A 239 2.67 17.17 6.33
CA ALA A 239 3.21 16.42 7.46
C ALA A 239 2.14 16.18 8.55
N LEU A 240 1.32 17.21 8.87
CA LEU A 240 0.22 17.08 9.81
C LEU A 240 -0.82 16.07 9.31
N LEU A 241 -1.20 16.13 8.03
CA LEU A 241 -2.23 15.24 7.49
C LEU A 241 -1.77 13.77 7.45
N ILE A 242 -0.52 13.51 7.04
CA ILE A 242 0.02 12.15 7.08
C ILE A 242 0.27 11.67 8.52
N PHE A 243 0.61 12.57 9.45
CA PHE A 243 0.67 12.26 10.88
C PHE A 243 -0.69 11.83 11.41
N LEU A 244 -1.76 12.57 11.12
CA LEU A 244 -3.12 12.22 11.51
C LEU A 244 -3.58 10.90 10.89
N ASN A 245 -3.19 10.62 9.64
CA ASN A 245 -3.41 9.32 9.02
C ASN A 245 -2.71 8.19 9.80
N GLY A 246 -1.46 8.40 10.18
CA GLY A 246 -0.71 7.48 11.05
C GLY A 246 -1.38 7.26 12.40
N VAL A 247 -1.80 8.34 13.07
CA VAL A 247 -2.56 8.27 14.34
C VAL A 247 -3.83 7.44 14.17
N GLY A 248 -4.62 7.70 13.11
CA GLY A 248 -5.82 6.92 12.80
C GLY A 248 -5.53 5.44 12.63
N GLY A 249 -4.45 5.11 11.89
CA GLY A 249 -4.00 3.73 11.71
C GLY A 249 -3.58 3.05 13.02
N GLY A 250 -2.88 3.75 13.91
CA GLY A 250 -2.50 3.25 15.25
C GLY A 250 -3.73 3.01 16.14
N ILE A 251 -4.66 3.97 16.16
CA ILE A 251 -5.93 3.86 16.91
C ILE A 251 -6.77 2.68 16.41
N PHE A 252 -6.73 2.38 15.11
CA PHE A 252 -7.50 1.28 14.52
C PHE A 252 -6.84 -0.09 14.74
N THR A 253 -5.53 -0.23 14.47
CA THR A 253 -4.92 -1.55 14.21
C THR A 253 -4.85 -2.43 15.47
N ALA A 254 -4.45 -1.88 16.62
CA ALA A 254 -4.30 -2.65 17.86
C ALA A 254 -5.68 -3.12 18.40
N PRO A 255 -6.70 -2.24 18.54
CA PRO A 255 -8.04 -2.66 18.97
C PRO A 255 -8.72 -3.63 18.01
N ASN A 256 -8.57 -3.43 16.69
CA ASN A 256 -9.14 -4.36 15.69
C ASN A 256 -8.54 -5.76 15.81
N THR A 257 -7.21 -5.84 16.00
CA THR A 257 -6.52 -7.12 16.20
C THR A 257 -7.02 -7.80 17.48
N ALA A 258 -7.16 -7.05 18.57
CA ALA A 258 -7.68 -7.58 19.84
C ALA A 258 -9.12 -8.10 19.67
N ALA A 259 -9.99 -7.36 18.98
CA ALA A 259 -11.35 -7.75 18.71
C ALA A 259 -11.45 -9.04 17.89
N ILE A 260 -10.64 -9.18 16.83
CA ILE A 260 -10.57 -10.39 16.02
C ILE A 260 -10.11 -11.59 16.88
N MET A 261 -9.03 -11.43 17.67
CA MET A 261 -8.47 -12.52 18.48
C MET A 261 -9.40 -12.94 19.64
N SER A 262 -10.19 -12.01 20.19
CA SER A 262 -11.15 -12.31 21.24
C SER A 262 -12.46 -12.89 20.74
N SER A 263 -12.74 -12.79 19.44
CA SER A 263 -13.96 -13.34 18.82
C SER A 263 -13.85 -14.84 18.48
N VAL A 264 -12.69 -15.44 18.70
CA VAL A 264 -12.42 -16.84 18.38
C VAL A 264 -11.95 -17.62 19.60
N PRO A 265 -12.24 -18.95 19.68
CA PRO A 265 -11.75 -19.80 20.75
C PRO A 265 -10.20 -19.80 20.83
N PRO A 266 -9.62 -19.98 22.03
CA PRO A 266 -8.16 -20.00 22.20
C PRO A 266 -7.43 -21.00 21.28
N SER A 267 -8.05 -22.16 21.02
CA SER A 267 -7.51 -23.21 20.14
C SER A 267 -7.43 -22.79 18.66
N GLU A 268 -8.23 -21.81 18.21
CA GLU A 268 -8.29 -21.35 16.83
C GLU A 268 -7.56 -20.02 16.60
N ARG A 269 -7.00 -19.38 17.64
CA ARG A 269 -6.32 -18.08 17.54
C ARG A 269 -5.13 -18.09 16.61
N GLY A 270 -4.42 -19.24 16.50
CA GLY A 270 -3.32 -19.39 15.54
C GLY A 270 -3.80 -19.26 14.09
N ALA A 271 -4.84 -20.01 13.72
CA ALA A 271 -5.46 -19.93 12.40
C ALA A 271 -6.06 -18.54 12.13
N ALA A 272 -6.76 -17.96 13.11
CA ALA A 272 -7.33 -16.62 13.02
C ALA A 272 -6.25 -15.53 12.79
N SER A 273 -5.10 -15.66 13.44
CA SER A 273 -3.95 -14.76 13.22
C SER A 273 -3.38 -14.91 11.81
N GLY A 274 -3.30 -16.15 11.30
CA GLY A 274 -2.90 -16.42 9.91
C GLY A 274 -3.84 -15.76 8.90
N VAL A 275 -5.16 -15.93 9.06
CA VAL A 275 -6.18 -15.29 8.22
C VAL A 275 -6.03 -13.76 8.24
N ARG A 276 -5.94 -13.17 9.43
CA ARG A 276 -5.73 -11.72 9.58
C ARG A 276 -4.47 -11.24 8.86
N ALA A 277 -3.35 -11.95 9.04
CA ALA A 277 -2.10 -11.60 8.37
C ALA A 277 -2.22 -11.70 6.84
N THR A 278 -2.93 -12.71 6.35
CA THR A 278 -3.20 -12.88 4.92
C THR A 278 -4.04 -11.72 4.37
N PHE A 279 -5.13 -11.36 5.03
CA PHE A 279 -5.95 -10.22 4.62
C PHE A 279 -5.15 -8.92 4.61
N PHE A 280 -4.32 -8.70 5.61
CA PHE A 280 -3.47 -7.52 5.71
C PHE A 280 -2.43 -7.47 4.57
N ASN A 281 -1.70 -8.56 4.33
CA ASN A 281 -0.66 -8.62 3.30
C ASN A 281 -1.26 -8.61 1.88
N ALA A 282 -2.34 -9.35 1.65
CA ALA A 282 -3.06 -9.32 0.38
C ALA A 282 -3.59 -7.91 0.09
N GLY A 283 -4.20 -7.24 1.09
CA GLY A 283 -4.67 -5.86 0.95
C GLY A 283 -3.55 -4.90 0.58
N SER A 284 -2.40 -4.97 1.23
CA SER A 284 -1.24 -4.15 0.90
C SER A 284 -0.74 -4.40 -0.53
N SER A 285 -0.65 -5.67 -0.96
CA SER A 285 -0.21 -6.02 -2.31
C SER A 285 -1.22 -5.59 -3.38
N LEU A 286 -2.53 -5.83 -3.13
CA LEU A 286 -3.60 -5.41 -4.03
C LEU A 286 -3.65 -3.89 -4.20
N SER A 287 -3.37 -3.14 -3.13
CA SER A 287 -3.41 -1.67 -3.16
C SER A 287 -2.42 -1.08 -4.15
N ILE A 288 -1.24 -1.65 -4.30
CA ILE A 288 -0.22 -1.17 -5.24
C ILE A 288 -0.79 -1.22 -6.67
N GLY A 289 -1.33 -2.37 -7.08
CA GLY A 289 -1.93 -2.52 -8.42
C GLY A 289 -3.13 -1.60 -8.66
N ILE A 290 -4.04 -1.54 -7.69
CA ILE A 290 -5.26 -0.71 -7.80
C ILE A 290 -4.91 0.77 -7.85
N PHE A 291 -4.07 1.25 -6.93
CA PHE A 291 -3.74 2.68 -6.85
C PHE A 291 -2.86 3.12 -8.02
N PHE A 292 -1.99 2.25 -8.50
CA PHE A 292 -1.22 2.51 -9.70
C PHE A 292 -2.13 2.64 -10.93
N SER A 293 -3.12 1.75 -11.08
CA SER A 293 -4.13 1.85 -12.14
C SER A 293 -4.96 3.12 -12.03
N LEU A 294 -5.41 3.48 -10.83
CA LEU A 294 -6.17 4.72 -10.60
C LEU A 294 -5.32 5.96 -10.91
N MET A 295 -4.04 5.91 -10.58
CA MET A 295 -3.08 6.97 -10.93
C MET A 295 -2.94 7.12 -12.43
N ILE A 296 -2.79 6.01 -13.19
CA ILE A 296 -2.75 6.03 -14.66
C ILE A 296 -4.02 6.64 -15.24
N VAL A 297 -5.19 6.24 -14.74
CA VAL A 297 -6.48 6.81 -15.19
C VAL A 297 -6.53 8.31 -14.93
N GLY A 298 -6.07 8.76 -13.76
CA GLY A 298 -6.00 10.19 -13.44
C GLY A 298 -5.04 10.96 -14.35
N LEU A 299 -3.86 10.40 -14.62
CA LEU A 299 -2.87 10.98 -15.53
C LEU A 299 -3.36 11.03 -16.97
N ALA A 300 -4.05 9.99 -17.46
CA ALA A 300 -4.49 9.88 -18.82
C ALA A 300 -5.36 11.06 -19.28
N ASN A 301 -6.05 11.70 -18.35
CA ASN A 301 -6.92 12.83 -18.66
C ASN A 301 -6.17 14.16 -18.86
N THR A 302 -5.02 14.35 -18.25
CA THR A 302 -4.34 15.66 -18.18
C THR A 302 -2.92 15.64 -18.75
N LEU A 303 -2.24 14.48 -18.69
CA LEU A 303 -0.86 14.33 -19.14
C LEU A 303 -0.66 14.62 -20.64
N PRO A 304 -1.55 14.17 -21.56
CA PRO A 304 -1.37 14.46 -23.00
C PRO A 304 -1.33 15.96 -23.30
N ALA A 305 -2.23 16.72 -22.70
CA ALA A 305 -2.26 18.16 -22.89
C ALA A 305 -1.02 18.86 -22.31
N ALA A 306 -0.56 18.42 -21.13
CA ALA A 306 0.63 18.96 -20.50
C ALA A 306 1.90 18.64 -21.32
N LEU A 307 2.06 17.40 -21.82
CA LEU A 307 3.18 17.01 -22.68
C LEU A 307 3.17 17.81 -23.98
N SER A 308 2.05 17.83 -24.69
CA SER A 308 1.94 18.56 -25.96
C SER A 308 2.25 20.04 -25.80
N SER A 309 1.64 20.72 -24.83
CA SER A 309 1.85 22.16 -24.61
C SER A 309 3.28 22.47 -24.13
N GLY A 310 3.83 21.69 -23.22
CA GLY A 310 5.16 21.91 -22.69
C GLY A 310 6.27 21.67 -23.72
N LEU A 311 6.12 20.67 -24.60
CA LEU A 311 7.04 20.41 -25.71
C LEU A 311 6.98 21.55 -26.76
N GLN A 312 5.76 21.99 -27.12
CA GLN A 312 5.58 23.09 -28.07
C GLN A 312 6.16 24.42 -27.55
N GLN A 313 6.05 24.71 -26.25
CA GLN A 313 6.65 25.90 -25.63
C GLN A 313 8.18 25.91 -25.76
N GLN A 314 8.82 24.75 -25.88
CA GLN A 314 10.26 24.61 -26.08
C GLN A 314 10.66 24.47 -27.57
N GLY A 315 9.74 24.76 -28.50
CA GLY A 315 9.99 24.80 -29.93
C GLY A 315 9.83 23.46 -30.66
N VAL A 316 9.35 22.39 -30.00
CA VAL A 316 9.02 21.13 -30.68
C VAL A 316 7.80 21.34 -31.57
N SER A 317 7.81 20.79 -32.79
CA SER A 317 6.69 20.90 -33.73
C SER A 317 5.40 20.29 -33.15
N ALA A 318 4.26 20.85 -33.51
CA ALA A 318 2.96 20.41 -32.98
C ALA A 318 2.70 18.92 -33.28
N ASP A 319 3.08 18.44 -34.46
CA ASP A 319 2.87 17.04 -34.87
C ASP A 319 3.68 16.06 -33.98
N VAL A 320 4.97 16.37 -33.72
CA VAL A 320 5.83 15.54 -32.86
C VAL A 320 5.37 15.61 -31.41
N ALA A 321 5.02 16.82 -30.93
CA ALA A 321 4.51 17.01 -29.56
C ALA A 321 3.21 16.22 -29.32
N GLN A 322 2.31 16.15 -30.33
CA GLN A 322 1.08 15.37 -30.25
C GLN A 322 1.36 13.86 -30.23
N GLN A 323 2.27 13.37 -31.10
CA GLN A 323 2.64 11.94 -31.12
C GLN A 323 3.26 11.48 -29.81
N VAL A 324 4.11 12.30 -29.18
CA VAL A 324 4.67 12.00 -27.87
C VAL A 324 3.59 12.05 -26.77
N ALA A 325 2.62 12.95 -26.90
CA ALA A 325 1.52 13.07 -25.94
C ALA A 325 0.56 11.87 -25.97
N GLU A 326 0.45 11.17 -27.10
CA GLU A 326 -0.40 9.97 -27.27
C GLU A 326 0.23 8.70 -26.66
N LEU A 327 1.50 8.76 -26.22
CA LEU A 327 2.14 7.61 -25.59
C LEU A 327 1.48 7.24 -24.25
N PRO A 328 1.47 5.95 -23.88
CA PRO A 328 0.83 5.50 -22.65
C PRO A 328 1.40 6.20 -21.40
N PRO A 329 0.54 6.71 -20.49
CA PRO A 329 0.97 7.41 -19.27
C PRO A 329 1.84 6.59 -18.32
N VAL A 330 1.77 5.25 -18.43
CA VAL A 330 2.56 4.34 -17.59
C VAL A 330 4.06 4.58 -17.71
N GLY A 331 4.56 4.90 -18.91
CA GLY A 331 5.98 5.24 -19.13
C GLY A 331 6.41 6.48 -18.34
N SER A 332 5.58 7.53 -18.37
CA SER A 332 5.82 8.77 -17.62
C SER A 332 5.81 8.54 -16.10
N LEU A 333 4.94 7.65 -15.61
CA LEU A 333 4.88 7.31 -14.20
C LEU A 333 6.13 6.54 -13.74
N PHE A 334 6.61 5.60 -14.56
CA PHE A 334 7.87 4.89 -14.28
C PHE A 334 9.09 5.80 -14.40
N ALA A 335 9.12 6.72 -15.36
CA ALA A 335 10.20 7.71 -15.46
C ALA A 335 10.27 8.60 -14.21
N ALA A 336 9.11 9.07 -13.71
CA ALA A 336 9.03 9.79 -12.45
C ALA A 336 9.51 8.94 -11.26
N PHE A 337 9.12 7.67 -11.19
CA PHE A 337 9.55 6.75 -10.14
C PHE A 337 11.06 6.48 -10.16
N LEU A 338 11.63 6.30 -11.36
CA LEU A 338 13.06 6.07 -11.56
C LEU A 338 13.87 7.35 -11.54
N GLY A 339 13.21 8.52 -11.60
CA GLY A 339 13.82 9.86 -11.48
C GLY A 339 14.67 10.28 -12.65
N TYR A 340 14.39 9.81 -13.83
CA TYR A 340 15.03 10.28 -15.03
C TYR A 340 14.09 11.09 -15.93
N ASN A 341 14.68 11.95 -16.76
CA ASN A 341 13.92 12.70 -17.75
C ASN A 341 13.82 11.89 -19.05
N PRO A 342 12.63 11.35 -19.42
CA PRO A 342 12.48 10.51 -20.61
C PRO A 342 12.40 11.31 -21.92
N ILE A 343 12.35 12.63 -21.86
CA ILE A 343 12.06 13.49 -23.03
C ILE A 343 13.10 13.31 -24.14
N ALA A 344 14.38 13.12 -23.79
CA ALA A 344 15.42 12.87 -24.77
C ALA A 344 15.14 11.61 -25.58
N GLU A 345 14.81 10.50 -24.93
CA GLU A 345 14.50 9.20 -25.54
C GLU A 345 13.19 9.26 -26.35
N LEU A 346 12.19 10.00 -25.86
CA LEU A 346 10.90 10.16 -26.54
C LEU A 346 11.02 11.01 -27.81
N LEU A 347 11.92 11.96 -27.86
CA LEU A 347 12.15 12.84 -29.02
C LEU A 347 13.21 12.31 -30.02
N GLU A 348 14.01 11.31 -29.61
CA GLU A 348 15.07 10.73 -30.45
C GLU A 348 14.56 10.19 -31.81
N PRO A 349 13.46 9.42 -31.90
CA PRO A 349 12.94 8.89 -33.16
C PRO A 349 12.56 9.97 -34.17
N TYR A 350 12.26 11.18 -33.72
CA TYR A 350 11.84 12.30 -34.52
C TYR A 350 12.98 13.29 -34.83
N HIS A 351 14.20 13.03 -34.31
CA HIS A 351 15.33 13.97 -34.38
C HIS A 351 14.99 15.39 -33.94
N ALA A 352 14.00 15.56 -33.05
CA ALA A 352 13.43 16.84 -32.70
C ALA A 352 14.41 17.72 -31.93
N LEU A 353 15.29 17.16 -31.12
CA LEU A 353 16.30 17.92 -30.35
C LEU A 353 17.33 18.62 -31.24
N GLN A 354 17.48 18.21 -32.50
CA GLN A 354 18.44 18.80 -33.46
C GLN A 354 17.79 19.86 -34.37
N GLN A 355 16.49 20.10 -34.24
CA GLN A 355 15.77 21.04 -35.07
C GLN A 355 16.05 22.49 -34.66
N PRO A 356 16.17 23.44 -35.62
CA PRO A 356 16.33 24.85 -35.34
C PRO A 356 15.17 25.39 -34.52
N GLY A 357 15.45 26.11 -33.43
CA GLY A 357 14.44 26.70 -32.57
C GLY A 357 13.99 25.82 -31.38
N VAL A 358 14.45 24.58 -31.31
CA VAL A 358 14.19 23.69 -30.17
C VAL A 358 15.20 23.95 -29.05
N ASN A 359 14.72 24.16 -27.84
CA ASN A 359 15.55 24.38 -26.65
C ASN A 359 15.92 23.03 -26.01
N ALA A 360 16.88 22.34 -26.65
CA ALA A 360 17.30 20.98 -26.22
C ALA A 360 17.86 20.96 -24.79
N GLU A 361 18.57 22.01 -24.36
CA GLU A 361 19.14 22.09 -23.00
C GLU A 361 18.05 22.10 -21.93
N VAL A 362 16.98 22.84 -22.13
CA VAL A 362 15.83 22.85 -21.22
C VAL A 362 15.10 21.52 -21.24
N LEU A 363 14.80 21.00 -22.43
CA LEU A 363 14.05 19.73 -22.60
C LEU A 363 14.74 18.54 -21.93
N THR A 364 16.07 18.49 -21.99
CA THR A 364 16.87 17.41 -21.38
C THR A 364 17.29 17.70 -19.93
N GLY A 365 16.95 18.90 -19.42
CA GLY A 365 17.24 19.32 -18.06
C GLY A 365 16.55 18.45 -17.01
N LYS A 366 17.19 18.21 -15.86
CA LYS A 366 16.69 17.35 -14.77
C LYS A 366 15.35 17.79 -14.19
N THR A 367 15.03 19.08 -14.24
CA THR A 367 13.81 19.66 -13.65
C THR A 367 12.67 19.83 -14.63
N PHE A 368 12.92 19.72 -15.94
CA PHE A 368 11.89 19.94 -16.96
C PHE A 368 10.75 18.94 -16.85
N PHE A 369 11.06 17.65 -16.84
CA PHE A 369 10.05 16.60 -16.78
C PHE A 369 9.25 16.64 -15.46
N PRO A 370 9.84 16.77 -14.26
CA PRO A 370 9.09 16.98 -13.03
C PRO A 370 8.15 18.18 -13.05
N HIS A 371 8.59 19.32 -13.61
CA HIS A 371 7.72 20.50 -13.79
C HIS A 371 6.55 20.24 -14.73
N LEU A 372 6.78 19.49 -15.79
CA LEU A 372 5.78 19.18 -16.80
C LEU A 372 4.66 18.30 -16.25
N ILE A 373 5.01 17.31 -15.41
CA ILE A 373 4.08 16.31 -14.94
C ILE A 373 3.46 16.62 -13.56
N ILE A 374 3.84 17.73 -12.89
CA ILE A 374 3.40 18.01 -11.52
C ILE A 374 1.87 18.15 -11.41
N GLU A 375 1.21 18.87 -12.32
CA GLU A 375 -0.25 19.03 -12.32
C GLU A 375 -0.98 17.74 -12.72
N PRO A 376 -0.60 17.03 -13.82
CA PRO A 376 -1.13 15.71 -14.13
C PRO A 376 -0.99 14.72 -12.98
N PHE A 377 0.18 14.69 -12.35
CA PHE A 377 0.44 13.79 -11.22
C PHE A 377 -0.45 14.12 -10.01
N HIS A 378 -0.62 15.40 -9.71
CA HIS A 378 -1.54 15.84 -8.65
C HIS A 378 -2.98 15.40 -8.94
N SER A 379 -3.46 15.55 -10.18
CA SER A 379 -4.78 15.07 -10.60
C SER A 379 -4.94 13.56 -10.39
N GLY A 380 -3.90 12.78 -10.70
CA GLY A 380 -3.86 11.36 -10.41
C GLY A 380 -3.90 11.05 -8.90
N LEU A 381 -3.16 11.80 -8.08
CA LEU A 381 -3.18 11.65 -6.62
C LEU A 381 -4.56 11.94 -6.03
N VAL A 382 -5.28 12.92 -6.55
CA VAL A 382 -6.67 13.21 -6.13
C VAL A 382 -7.56 11.98 -6.33
N VAL A 383 -7.49 11.31 -7.48
CA VAL A 383 -8.24 10.07 -7.74
C VAL A 383 -7.87 8.98 -6.74
N VAL A 384 -6.58 8.80 -6.48
CA VAL A 384 -6.06 7.83 -5.51
C VAL A 384 -6.55 8.13 -4.08
N PHE A 385 -6.48 9.39 -3.64
CA PHE A 385 -6.92 9.77 -2.30
C PHE A 385 -8.43 9.65 -2.11
N VAL A 386 -9.24 9.96 -3.14
CA VAL A 386 -10.68 9.74 -3.11
C VAL A 386 -11.00 8.25 -2.98
N ALA A 387 -10.34 7.40 -3.74
CA ALA A 387 -10.51 5.95 -3.63
C ALA A 387 -10.09 5.43 -2.26
N ALA A 388 -8.96 5.91 -1.71
CA ALA A 388 -8.51 5.56 -0.38
C ALA A 388 -9.50 6.02 0.70
N ALA A 389 -10.05 7.22 0.60
CA ALA A 389 -11.10 7.72 1.49
C ALA A 389 -12.34 6.83 1.44
N ALA A 390 -12.79 6.43 0.24
CA ALA A 390 -13.90 5.50 0.07
C ALA A 390 -13.62 4.13 0.74
N MET A 391 -12.41 3.59 0.59
CA MET A 391 -12.00 2.35 1.29
C MET A 391 -12.05 2.52 2.81
N MET A 392 -11.60 3.67 3.34
CA MET A 392 -11.68 3.93 4.79
C MET A 392 -13.13 4.04 5.26
N VAL A 393 -14.03 4.62 4.48
CA VAL A 393 -15.47 4.67 4.77
C VAL A 393 -16.08 3.26 4.79
N ILE A 394 -15.72 2.39 3.84
CA ILE A 394 -16.14 0.97 3.85
C ILE A 394 -15.63 0.28 5.12
N GLY A 395 -14.37 0.47 5.49
CA GLY A 395 -13.77 -0.06 6.71
C GLY A 395 -14.42 0.50 7.99
N LEU A 396 -14.82 1.77 7.98
CA LEU A 396 -15.57 2.41 9.06
C LEU A 396 -16.95 1.75 9.22
N ILE A 397 -17.68 1.56 8.12
CA ILE A 397 -18.98 0.86 8.13
C ILE A 397 -18.80 -0.56 8.68
N ALA A 398 -17.81 -1.31 8.21
CA ALA A 398 -17.49 -2.63 8.74
C ALA A 398 -17.21 -2.60 10.25
N SER A 399 -16.47 -1.58 10.73
CA SER A 399 -16.18 -1.40 12.15
C SER A 399 -17.42 -1.08 13.00
N LEU A 400 -18.41 -0.39 12.43
CA LEU A 400 -19.70 -0.13 13.10
C LEU A 400 -20.49 -1.41 13.34
N PHE A 401 -20.42 -2.39 12.45
CA PHE A 401 -21.07 -3.68 12.59
C PHE A 401 -20.29 -4.68 13.46
N ASN A 402 -19.08 -4.31 13.91
CA ASN A 402 -18.35 -5.13 14.87
C ASN A 402 -18.97 -4.96 16.27
N PRO A 403 -19.55 -6.03 16.89
CA PRO A 403 -20.29 -5.91 18.14
C PRO A 403 -19.43 -5.48 19.34
N GLY A 404 -18.10 -5.49 19.22
CA GLY A 404 -17.18 -4.94 20.22
C GLY A 404 -17.20 -5.60 21.61
N ARG A 405 -18.03 -6.61 21.83
CA ARG A 405 -18.10 -7.36 23.08
C ARG A 405 -17.16 -8.54 23.00
N TYR A 406 -16.29 -8.66 24.00
CA TYR A 406 -15.62 -9.92 24.29
C TYR A 406 -16.70 -10.98 24.52
N ALA A 407 -16.54 -12.18 23.96
CA ALA A 407 -17.35 -13.32 24.39
C ALA A 407 -17.20 -13.41 25.92
N GLU A 408 -18.30 -13.25 26.64
CA GLU A 408 -18.31 -13.42 28.10
C GLU A 408 -17.73 -14.79 28.39
N ASP A 409 -16.68 -14.82 29.18
CA ASP A 409 -16.07 -16.05 29.65
C ASP A 409 -17.10 -16.77 30.55
N PRO A 410 -17.63 -17.94 30.14
CA PRO A 410 -18.66 -18.64 30.93
C PRO A 410 -18.17 -19.06 32.32
N GLU A 411 -16.82 -18.96 32.59
CA GLU A 411 -16.23 -19.37 33.86
C GLU A 411 -16.06 -18.20 34.87
N ARG A 412 -16.64 -17.02 34.61
CA ARG A 412 -16.55 -15.85 35.49
C ARG A 412 -17.79 -15.64 36.40
N ASN A 413 -18.70 -16.65 36.50
CA ASN A 413 -19.77 -16.67 37.49
C ASN A 413 -19.54 -17.77 38.52
#